data_17937ae44449e323c16545a47e4ba5aa
#
_entry.id   17937ae44449e323c16545a47e4ba5aa
#
_cell.length_a   1.000
_cell.length_b   1.000
_cell.length_c   1.000
_cell.angle_alpha   90.00
_cell.angle_beta   90.00
_cell.angle_gamma   90.00
#
_symmetry.space_group_name_H-M   'P 1'
#
loop_
_entity.id
_entity.type
_entity.pdbx_description
1 polymer ?
#
loop_
_entity_poly.entity_id
_entity_poly.type
_entity_poly.pdbx_seq_one_letter_code
_entity_poly.pdbx_strand_id
1 'polypeptide(L)'
;MNTIASEIFKAYDIRGIVGKSLTAEVVELIGKALGTEAIKRGGTEIVIGRDGRLSGPDFAKALARGMQSTGVHVVDIGVVATPMVYFAAIELGARSGVMITGSHNPPDYNGIKMVIEGETLALDAIQSLLRAIQANDFTVAASPGGYRTLNINDRYVNRIVGDVKLTRKMKIAMDCGNG
;
A
#
# COMPACT_ATOMS: atom_id res chain seq x y z
N MET A 1 -20.85 0.17 16.45
CA MET A 1 -20.03 0.94 15.48
C MET A 1 -18.59 0.79 15.91
N ASN A 2 -17.72 0.19 15.11
CA ASN A 2 -16.29 0.16 15.44
C ASN A 2 -15.76 1.58 15.33
N THR A 3 -15.43 2.18 16.46
CA THR A 3 -14.87 3.53 16.52
C THR A 3 -13.44 3.45 15.98
N ILE A 4 -13.23 3.88 14.74
CA ILE A 4 -11.88 3.95 14.19
C ILE A 4 -11.12 5.09 14.85
N ALA A 5 -9.87 4.82 15.25
CA ALA A 5 -8.98 5.80 15.85
C ALA A 5 -8.56 6.84 14.81
N SER A 6 -9.12 8.04 14.88
CA SER A 6 -8.84 9.10 13.88
C SER A 6 -7.39 9.54 13.85
N GLU A 7 -6.70 9.43 14.97
CA GLU A 7 -5.29 9.81 15.12
C GLU A 7 -4.31 8.98 14.28
N ILE A 8 -4.73 7.81 13.75
CA ILE A 8 -3.89 7.04 12.84
C ILE A 8 -3.79 7.64 11.43
N PHE A 9 -4.76 8.47 11.03
CA PHE A 9 -4.78 9.16 9.73
C PHE A 9 -3.95 10.43 9.79
N LYS A 10 -2.64 10.29 9.52
CA LYS A 10 -1.67 11.39 9.58
C LYS A 10 -1.70 12.24 8.31
N ALA A 11 -0.83 13.25 8.25
CA ALA A 11 -0.76 14.16 7.10
C ALA A 11 -0.33 13.47 5.79
N TYR A 12 0.52 12.43 5.87
CA TYR A 12 1.16 11.82 4.69
C TYR A 12 1.07 10.29 4.64
N ASP A 13 0.52 9.67 5.65
CA ASP A 13 0.33 8.23 5.75
C ASP A 13 -0.73 7.87 6.79
N ILE A 14 -1.08 6.58 6.85
CA ILE A 14 -1.83 6.03 7.97
C ILE A 14 -0.83 5.25 8.82
N ARG A 15 -0.86 5.45 10.16
CA ARG A 15 0.10 4.83 11.06
C ARG A 15 -0.50 4.58 12.43
N GLY A 16 -0.33 3.35 12.94
CA GLY A 16 -0.87 2.96 14.25
C GLY A 16 -0.13 1.82 14.91
N ILE A 17 -0.50 1.53 16.14
CA ILE A 17 0.03 0.40 16.93
C ILE A 17 -0.76 -0.84 16.55
N VAL A 18 -0.02 -1.90 16.15
CA VAL A 18 -0.57 -3.19 15.75
C VAL A 18 -1.38 -3.83 16.88
N GLY A 19 -2.58 -4.28 16.56
CA GLY A 19 -3.49 -4.90 17.53
C GLY A 19 -4.16 -3.93 18.50
N LYS A 20 -3.88 -2.61 18.40
CA LYS A 20 -4.53 -1.56 19.19
C LYS A 20 -5.29 -0.60 18.29
N SER A 21 -4.62 0.41 17.75
CA SER A 21 -5.24 1.40 16.87
C SER A 21 -5.22 0.98 15.38
N LEU A 22 -4.34 0.04 15.00
CA LEU A 22 -4.26 -0.52 13.66
C LEU A 22 -4.43 -2.04 13.75
N THR A 23 -5.64 -2.53 13.50
CA THR A 23 -6.02 -3.95 13.48
C THR A 23 -6.31 -4.42 12.07
N ALA A 24 -6.42 -5.73 11.84
CA ALA A 24 -6.79 -6.27 10.53
C ALA A 24 -8.16 -5.75 10.04
N GLU A 25 -9.12 -5.59 10.95
CA GLU A 25 -10.44 -5.04 10.63
C GLU A 25 -10.34 -3.58 10.18
N VAL A 26 -9.53 -2.77 10.87
CA VAL A 26 -9.28 -1.38 10.47
C VAL A 26 -8.58 -1.32 9.12
N VAL A 27 -7.60 -2.19 8.87
CA VAL A 27 -6.89 -2.28 7.59
C VAL A 27 -7.83 -2.71 6.45
N GLU A 28 -8.79 -3.59 6.72
CA GLU A 28 -9.81 -3.96 5.73
C GLU A 28 -10.72 -2.79 5.38
N LEU A 29 -11.15 -1.99 6.38
CA LEU A 29 -11.92 -0.76 6.12
C LEU A 29 -11.13 0.27 5.31
N ILE A 30 -9.83 0.41 5.60
CA ILE A 30 -8.92 1.25 4.79
C ILE A 30 -8.85 0.71 3.36
N GLY A 31 -8.79 -0.61 3.18
CA GLY A 31 -8.83 -1.24 1.86
C GLY A 31 -10.11 -0.91 1.08
N LYS A 32 -11.28 -0.95 1.74
CA LYS A 32 -12.55 -0.54 1.12
C LYS A 32 -12.53 0.94 0.71
N ALA A 33 -12.04 1.82 1.56
CA ALA A 33 -11.94 3.25 1.24
C ALA A 33 -10.99 3.51 0.06
N LEU A 34 -9.82 2.85 0.02
CA LEU A 34 -8.86 2.97 -1.06
C LEU A 34 -9.38 2.40 -2.38
N GLY A 35 -10.03 1.24 -2.35
CA GLY A 35 -10.66 0.66 -3.53
C GLY A 35 -11.80 1.55 -4.07
N THR A 36 -12.63 2.11 -3.18
CA THR A 36 -13.66 3.08 -3.56
C THR A 36 -13.07 4.32 -4.20
N GLU A 37 -11.98 4.87 -3.63
CA GLU A 37 -11.30 6.04 -4.17
C GLU A 37 -10.68 5.76 -5.55
N ALA A 38 -10.06 4.57 -5.72
CA ALA A 38 -9.53 4.15 -7.02
C ALA A 38 -10.64 4.08 -8.08
N ILE A 39 -11.76 3.44 -7.79
CA ILE A 39 -12.92 3.35 -8.70
C ILE A 39 -13.44 4.75 -9.06
N LYS A 40 -13.61 5.64 -8.08
CA LYS A 40 -14.06 7.03 -8.31
C LYS A 40 -13.14 7.78 -9.27
N ARG A 41 -11.84 7.43 -9.30
CA ARG A 41 -10.83 8.01 -10.20
C ARG A 41 -10.64 7.24 -11.51
N GLY A 42 -11.40 6.18 -11.75
CA GLY A 42 -11.34 5.35 -12.96
C GLY A 42 -10.32 4.20 -12.90
N GLY A 43 -9.71 3.96 -11.72
CA GLY A 43 -8.78 2.86 -11.52
C GLY A 43 -9.49 1.51 -11.34
N THR A 44 -8.86 0.45 -11.84
CA THR A 44 -9.40 -0.91 -11.77
C THR A 44 -8.46 -1.92 -11.11
N GLU A 45 -7.20 -1.55 -10.92
CA GLU A 45 -6.16 -2.39 -10.33
C GLU A 45 -5.29 -1.60 -9.34
N ILE A 46 -4.94 -2.22 -8.21
CA ILE A 46 -4.02 -1.63 -7.21
C ILE A 46 -2.90 -2.62 -6.93
N VAL A 47 -1.66 -2.15 -7.00
CA VAL A 47 -0.48 -2.91 -6.56
C VAL A 47 -0.32 -2.76 -5.05
N ILE A 48 -0.12 -3.86 -4.34
CA ILE A 48 0.23 -3.83 -2.92
C ILE A 48 1.59 -4.47 -2.67
N GLY A 49 2.33 -3.92 -1.71
CA GLY A 49 3.57 -4.50 -1.21
C GLY A 49 3.71 -4.25 0.29
N ARG A 50 4.65 -4.94 0.92
CA ARG A 50 4.89 -4.81 2.36
C ARG A 50 6.37 -4.86 2.69
N ASP A 51 6.74 -4.31 3.85
CA ASP A 51 8.05 -4.53 4.46
C ASP A 51 8.13 -5.88 5.21
N GLY A 52 9.24 -6.15 5.89
CA GLY A 52 9.49 -7.40 6.61
C GLY A 52 8.80 -7.52 7.97
N ARG A 53 7.92 -6.61 8.38
CA ARG A 53 7.25 -6.64 9.69
C ARG A 53 6.33 -7.85 9.81
N LEU A 54 6.28 -8.45 11.01
CA LEU A 54 5.50 -9.66 11.28
C LEU A 54 3.99 -9.47 11.04
N SER A 55 3.46 -8.27 11.24
CA SER A 55 2.05 -7.95 10.95
C SER A 55 1.76 -7.76 9.45
N GLY A 56 2.80 -7.64 8.61
CA GLY A 56 2.67 -7.37 7.17
C GLY A 56 1.79 -8.36 6.42
N PRO A 57 1.97 -9.69 6.56
CA PRO A 57 1.17 -10.68 5.84
C PRO A 57 -0.34 -10.59 6.13
N ASP A 58 -0.72 -10.43 7.40
CA ASP A 58 -2.13 -10.35 7.78
C ASP A 58 -2.77 -9.03 7.33
N PHE A 59 -2.02 -7.94 7.41
CA PHE A 59 -2.46 -6.65 6.91
C PHE A 59 -2.60 -6.63 5.39
N ALA A 60 -1.69 -7.29 4.65
CA ALA A 60 -1.80 -7.40 3.20
C ALA A 60 -3.08 -8.15 2.78
N LYS A 61 -3.40 -9.27 3.47
CA LYS A 61 -4.62 -10.03 3.24
C LYS A 61 -5.89 -9.19 3.56
N ALA A 62 -5.89 -8.49 4.69
CA ALA A 62 -7.02 -7.66 5.11
C ALA A 62 -7.24 -6.49 4.13
N LEU A 63 -6.17 -5.79 3.76
CA LEU A 63 -6.18 -4.71 2.79
C LEU A 63 -6.72 -5.18 1.43
N ALA A 64 -6.20 -6.31 0.94
CA ALA A 64 -6.64 -6.90 -0.33
C ALA A 64 -8.13 -7.26 -0.31
N ARG A 65 -8.63 -7.91 0.77
CA ARG A 65 -10.07 -8.22 0.90
C ARG A 65 -10.92 -6.96 0.81
N GLY A 66 -10.53 -5.91 1.54
CA GLY A 66 -11.22 -4.62 1.50
C GLY A 66 -11.27 -4.04 0.09
N MET A 67 -10.15 -4.00 -0.62
CA MET A 67 -10.07 -3.51 -2.00
C MET A 67 -10.91 -4.38 -2.96
N GLN A 68 -10.76 -5.70 -2.89
CA GLN A 68 -11.52 -6.62 -3.75
C GLN A 68 -13.04 -6.48 -3.58
N SER A 69 -13.52 -6.19 -2.37
CA SER A 69 -14.96 -6.00 -2.13
C SER A 69 -15.57 -4.84 -2.91
N THR A 70 -14.74 -3.89 -3.36
CA THR A 70 -15.15 -2.76 -4.21
C THR A 70 -15.09 -3.07 -5.71
N GLY A 71 -14.60 -4.26 -6.10
CA GLY A 71 -14.41 -4.66 -7.49
C GLY A 71 -12.99 -4.43 -8.03
N VAL A 72 -12.12 -3.76 -7.28
CA VAL A 72 -10.73 -3.50 -7.70
C VAL A 72 -9.91 -4.79 -7.68
N HIS A 73 -9.13 -5.02 -8.73
CA HIS A 73 -8.16 -6.11 -8.79
C HIS A 73 -6.91 -5.75 -7.97
N VAL A 74 -6.34 -6.73 -7.30
CA VAL A 74 -5.15 -6.57 -6.44
C VAL A 74 -3.97 -7.37 -6.98
N VAL A 75 -2.82 -6.70 -7.12
CA VAL A 75 -1.53 -7.33 -7.44
C VAL A 75 -0.62 -7.25 -6.23
N ASP A 76 -0.42 -8.37 -5.54
CA ASP A 76 0.52 -8.45 -4.40
C ASP A 76 1.93 -8.78 -4.90
N ILE A 77 2.85 -7.83 -4.74
CA ILE A 77 4.26 -7.99 -5.11
C ILE A 77 5.14 -8.48 -3.94
N GLY A 78 4.54 -8.81 -2.81
CA GLY A 78 5.21 -9.44 -1.68
C GLY A 78 6.02 -8.49 -0.80
N VAL A 79 7.15 -8.99 -0.28
CA VAL A 79 8.07 -8.21 0.55
C VAL A 79 9.02 -7.45 -0.35
N VAL A 80 8.95 -6.12 -0.31
CA VAL A 80 9.67 -5.22 -1.22
C VAL A 80 10.03 -3.90 -0.53
N ALA A 81 10.94 -3.15 -1.12
CA ALA A 81 11.17 -1.76 -0.73
C ALA A 81 10.06 -0.85 -1.28
N THR A 82 9.72 0.23 -0.56
CA THR A 82 8.66 1.17 -0.94
C THR A 82 8.74 1.67 -2.39
N PRO A 83 9.92 2.04 -2.94
CA PRO A 83 10.02 2.48 -4.34
C PRO A 83 9.58 1.42 -5.36
N MET A 84 9.68 0.13 -5.02
CA MET A 84 9.27 -0.96 -5.91
C MET A 84 7.75 -1.02 -6.09
N VAL A 85 6.97 -0.61 -5.08
CA VAL A 85 5.52 -0.50 -5.22
C VAL A 85 5.14 0.58 -6.23
N TYR A 86 5.78 1.75 -6.15
CA TYR A 86 5.53 2.85 -7.10
C TYR A 86 6.00 2.50 -8.51
N PHE A 87 7.17 1.85 -8.63
CA PHE A 87 7.63 1.32 -9.89
C PHE A 87 6.64 0.33 -10.50
N ALA A 88 6.18 -0.65 -9.71
CA ALA A 88 5.24 -1.66 -10.17
C ALA A 88 3.89 -1.05 -10.59
N ALA A 89 3.38 -0.06 -9.87
CA ALA A 89 2.16 0.65 -10.23
C ALA A 89 2.25 1.32 -11.61
N ILE A 90 3.41 1.87 -11.95
CA ILE A 90 3.68 2.48 -13.26
C ILE A 90 3.92 1.40 -14.31
N GLU A 91 4.81 0.44 -14.05
CA GLU A 91 5.22 -0.61 -14.97
C GLU A 91 4.06 -1.50 -15.43
N LEU A 92 3.09 -1.74 -14.54
CA LEU A 92 1.90 -2.55 -14.83
C LEU A 92 0.73 -1.73 -15.37
N GLY A 93 0.86 -0.41 -15.45
CA GLY A 93 -0.23 0.47 -15.87
C GLY A 93 -1.36 0.63 -14.83
N ALA A 94 -1.20 0.08 -13.63
CA ALA A 94 -2.20 0.17 -12.56
C ALA A 94 -2.33 1.59 -11.99
N ARG A 95 -1.28 2.41 -12.08
CA ARG A 95 -1.20 3.79 -11.58
C ARG A 95 -1.49 3.96 -10.08
N SER A 96 -1.91 2.88 -9.42
CA SER A 96 -2.26 2.86 -8.01
C SER A 96 -1.39 1.85 -7.26
N GLY A 97 -0.79 2.28 -6.15
CA GLY A 97 0.10 1.45 -5.36
C GLY A 97 0.01 1.75 -3.87
N VAL A 98 -0.02 0.70 -3.05
CA VAL A 98 -0.15 0.80 -1.60
C VAL A 98 0.94 -0.02 -0.91
N MET A 99 1.74 0.66 -0.09
CA MET A 99 2.82 0.04 0.69
C MET A 99 2.43 -0.09 2.15
N ILE A 100 2.48 -1.32 2.66
CA ILE A 100 2.30 -1.61 4.09
C ILE A 100 3.67 -1.58 4.75
N THR A 101 3.91 -0.58 5.59
CA THR A 101 5.21 -0.35 6.24
C THR A 101 5.11 0.47 7.51
N GLY A 102 5.84 0.08 8.52
CA GLY A 102 6.06 0.90 9.70
C GLY A 102 7.23 1.88 9.54
N SER A 103 7.93 1.87 8.39
CA SER A 103 9.12 2.70 8.16
C SER A 103 10.15 2.52 9.28
N HIS A 104 10.59 3.61 9.91
CA HIS A 104 11.55 3.63 11.03
C HIS A 104 10.88 3.60 12.42
N ASN A 105 9.57 3.33 12.49
CA ASN A 105 8.88 3.22 13.79
C ASN A 105 9.22 1.92 14.51
N PRO A 106 8.98 1.87 15.84
CA PRO A 106 9.17 0.66 16.64
C PRO A 106 8.46 -0.57 16.07
N PRO A 107 8.87 -1.79 16.47
CA PRO A 107 8.34 -3.03 15.90
C PRO A 107 6.83 -3.27 16.08
N ASP A 108 6.23 -2.66 17.08
CA ASP A 108 4.80 -2.70 17.37
C ASP A 108 3.95 -1.74 16.52
N TYR A 109 4.58 -0.91 15.67
CA TYR A 109 3.90 -0.06 14.70
C TYR A 109 3.81 -0.70 13.33
N ASN A 110 2.79 -0.31 12.57
CA ASN A 110 2.72 -0.49 11.13
C ASN A 110 1.95 0.70 10.51
N GLY A 111 1.90 0.75 9.19
CA GLY A 111 1.22 1.84 8.50
C GLY A 111 0.99 1.56 7.02
N ILE A 112 0.40 2.54 6.35
CA ILE A 112 0.00 2.42 4.95
C ILE A 112 0.36 3.72 4.23
N LYS A 113 1.16 3.62 3.18
CA LYS A 113 1.46 4.70 2.22
C LYS A 113 0.78 4.39 0.91
N MET A 114 0.23 5.41 0.24
CA MET A 114 -0.65 5.19 -0.88
C MET A 114 -0.50 6.23 -2.00
N VAL A 115 -0.49 5.72 -3.21
CA VAL A 115 -0.65 6.47 -4.46
C VAL A 115 -1.89 5.91 -5.15
N ILE A 116 -2.83 6.77 -5.51
CA ILE A 116 -4.05 6.38 -6.23
C ILE A 116 -4.13 7.19 -7.52
N GLU A 117 -4.21 6.49 -8.65
CA GLU A 117 -4.23 7.06 -10.00
C GLU A 117 -3.10 8.10 -10.25
N GLY A 118 -1.88 7.76 -9.76
CA GLY A 118 -0.70 8.58 -9.94
C GLY A 118 -0.56 9.74 -8.94
N GLU A 119 -1.49 9.91 -8.03
CA GLU A 119 -1.45 10.96 -7.00
C GLU A 119 -1.14 10.35 -5.62
N THR A 120 -0.11 10.86 -4.95
CA THR A 120 0.18 10.51 -3.56
C THR A 120 -0.88 11.14 -2.65
N LEU A 121 -1.63 10.31 -1.93
CA LEU A 121 -2.63 10.81 -1.01
C LEU A 121 -1.96 11.48 0.20
N ALA A 122 -2.39 12.69 0.49
CA ALA A 122 -1.88 13.48 1.62
C ALA A 122 -2.98 14.40 2.16
N LEU A 123 -2.78 14.88 3.38
CA LEU A 123 -3.62 15.92 4.02
C LEU A 123 -5.11 15.58 3.93
N ASP A 124 -5.89 16.42 3.23
CA ASP A 124 -7.35 16.27 3.15
C ASP A 124 -7.77 14.99 2.39
N ALA A 125 -6.97 14.50 1.44
CA ALA A 125 -7.24 13.23 0.77
C ALA A 125 -7.22 12.06 1.76
N ILE A 126 -6.28 12.03 2.72
CA ILE A 126 -6.25 11.01 3.79
C ILE A 126 -7.45 11.20 4.74
N GLN A 127 -7.80 12.44 5.09
CA GLN A 127 -8.97 12.72 5.92
C GLN A 127 -10.29 12.33 5.21
N SER A 128 -10.33 12.40 3.88
CA SER A 128 -11.49 11.92 3.10
C SER A 128 -11.68 10.41 3.21
N LEU A 129 -10.59 9.63 3.27
CA LEU A 129 -10.68 8.19 3.54
C LEU A 129 -11.30 7.92 4.93
N LEU A 130 -10.87 8.68 5.96
CA LEU A 130 -11.45 8.57 7.30
C LEU A 130 -12.95 8.88 7.29
N ARG A 131 -13.35 9.96 6.64
CA ARG A 131 -14.78 10.34 6.52
C ARG A 131 -15.60 9.25 5.81
N ALA A 132 -15.07 8.67 4.73
CA ALA A 132 -15.72 7.56 4.02
C ALA A 132 -15.90 6.33 4.93
N ILE A 133 -14.89 5.99 5.73
CA ILE A 133 -14.98 4.88 6.69
C ILE A 133 -16.02 5.16 7.78
N GLN A 134 -16.02 6.36 8.35
CA GLN A 134 -16.97 6.74 9.40
C GLN A 134 -18.42 6.75 8.89
N ALA A 135 -18.62 7.19 7.65
CA ALA A 135 -19.92 7.19 6.98
C ALA A 135 -20.32 5.83 6.40
N ASN A 136 -19.43 4.82 6.43
CA ASN A 136 -19.59 3.55 5.72
C ASN A 136 -19.92 3.75 4.22
N ASP A 137 -19.31 4.79 3.61
CA ASP A 137 -19.50 5.17 2.20
C ASP A 137 -18.50 4.44 1.33
N PHE A 138 -18.83 3.21 0.93
CA PHE A 138 -18.01 2.37 0.11
C PHE A 138 -18.72 1.92 -1.17
N THR A 139 -17.97 1.85 -2.26
CA THR A 139 -18.41 1.10 -3.43
C THR A 139 -18.54 -0.38 -3.08
N VAL A 140 -19.66 -0.99 -3.45
CA VAL A 140 -19.90 -2.43 -3.30
C VAL A 140 -20.06 -3.02 -4.68
N ALA A 141 -19.14 -3.89 -5.09
CA ALA A 141 -19.23 -4.55 -6.38
C ALA A 141 -20.15 -5.78 -6.33
N ALA A 142 -20.77 -6.09 -7.46
CA ALA A 142 -21.57 -7.32 -7.60
C ALA A 142 -20.71 -8.60 -7.49
N SER A 143 -19.43 -8.50 -7.84
CA SER A 143 -18.44 -9.56 -7.69
C SER A 143 -17.11 -8.97 -7.19
N PRO A 144 -16.40 -9.65 -6.28
CA PRO A 144 -15.09 -9.19 -5.83
C PRO A 144 -14.10 -9.08 -6.98
N GLY A 145 -13.17 -8.12 -6.89
CA GLY A 145 -12.03 -8.05 -7.79
C GLY A 145 -11.10 -9.26 -7.65
N GLY A 146 -10.31 -9.52 -8.69
CA GLY A 146 -9.32 -10.59 -8.69
C GLY A 146 -8.13 -10.30 -7.76
N TYR A 147 -7.40 -11.37 -7.40
CA TYR A 147 -6.13 -11.27 -6.67
C TYR A 147 -5.08 -12.11 -7.39
N ARG A 148 -3.91 -11.54 -7.60
CA ARG A 148 -2.75 -12.27 -8.13
C ARG A 148 -1.47 -11.83 -7.43
N THR A 149 -0.47 -12.71 -7.41
CA THR A 149 0.87 -12.40 -6.94
C THR A 149 1.82 -12.20 -8.12
N LEU A 150 2.81 -11.34 -7.95
CA LEU A 150 3.81 -11.08 -8.98
C LEU A 150 5.17 -10.79 -8.32
N ASN A 151 6.24 -11.42 -8.81
CA ASN A 151 7.60 -11.01 -8.47
C ASN A 151 8.04 -9.89 -9.43
N ILE A 152 8.35 -8.72 -8.88
CA ILE A 152 8.77 -7.53 -9.64
C ILE A 152 10.28 -7.30 -9.59
N ASN A 153 11.04 -8.08 -8.80
CA ASN A 153 12.44 -7.82 -8.49
C ASN A 153 13.30 -7.67 -9.73
N ASP A 154 13.25 -8.64 -10.64
CA ASP A 154 14.11 -8.63 -11.84
C ASP A 154 13.80 -7.43 -12.74
N ARG A 155 12.52 -7.07 -12.89
CA ARG A 155 12.14 -5.89 -13.68
C ARG A 155 12.67 -4.61 -13.04
N TYR A 156 12.56 -4.47 -11.72
CA TYR A 156 13.06 -3.31 -10.98
C TYR A 156 14.59 -3.19 -11.07
N VAL A 157 15.31 -4.29 -10.84
CA VAL A 157 16.78 -4.33 -10.95
C VAL A 157 17.24 -3.98 -12.37
N ASN A 158 16.63 -4.59 -13.38
CA ASN A 158 16.94 -4.33 -14.78
C ASN A 158 16.71 -2.86 -15.16
N ARG A 159 15.64 -2.25 -14.64
CA ARG A 159 15.38 -0.82 -14.83
C ARG A 159 16.51 0.04 -14.24
N ILE A 160 16.89 -0.21 -12.99
CA ILE A 160 18.00 0.52 -12.33
C ILE A 160 19.31 0.36 -13.08
N VAL A 161 19.67 -0.88 -13.43
CA VAL A 161 20.90 -1.17 -14.20
C VAL A 161 20.86 -0.52 -15.59
N GLY A 162 19.69 -0.43 -16.19
CA GLY A 162 19.51 0.26 -17.48
C GLY A 162 19.73 1.77 -17.39
N ASP A 163 19.23 2.39 -16.34
CA ASP A 163 19.28 3.84 -16.16
C ASP A 163 20.60 4.35 -15.56
N VAL A 164 21.23 3.57 -14.65
CA VAL A 164 22.43 3.99 -13.94
C VAL A 164 23.69 3.49 -14.65
N LYS A 165 24.51 4.42 -15.14
CA LYS A 165 25.81 4.12 -15.78
C LYS A 165 26.93 4.66 -14.90
N LEU A 166 27.74 3.75 -14.39
CA LEU A 166 28.92 4.12 -13.61
C LEU A 166 30.06 4.53 -14.56
N THR A 167 30.68 5.69 -14.30
CA THR A 167 31.79 6.21 -15.09
C THR A 167 33.14 5.51 -14.79
N ARG A 168 33.23 4.85 -13.66
CA ARG A 168 34.42 4.11 -13.22
C ARG A 168 34.06 2.93 -12.33
N LYS A 169 34.94 1.95 -12.20
CA LYS A 169 34.84 0.89 -11.18
C LYS A 169 35.00 1.49 -9.79
N MET A 170 34.20 1.03 -8.87
CA MET A 170 34.24 1.47 -7.46
C MET A 170 34.35 0.24 -6.54
N LYS A 171 35.05 0.40 -5.42
CA LYS A 171 35.03 -0.54 -4.31
C LYS A 171 34.00 -0.02 -3.30
N ILE A 172 32.97 -0.81 -3.05
CA ILE A 172 31.83 -0.40 -2.24
C ILE A 172 31.78 -1.31 -1.00
N ALA A 173 31.66 -0.72 0.18
CA ALA A 173 31.20 -1.40 1.39
C ALA A 173 29.73 -1.07 1.58
N MET A 174 28.91 -2.09 1.85
CA MET A 174 27.47 -1.93 2.05
C MET A 174 27.06 -2.55 3.37
N ASP A 175 26.22 -1.84 4.11
CA ASP A 175 25.56 -2.31 5.30
C ASP A 175 24.05 -2.06 5.14
N CYS A 176 23.23 -3.09 5.23
CA CYS A 176 21.78 -3.00 5.06
C CYS A 176 21.03 -2.77 6.39
N GLY A 177 21.72 -2.59 7.51
CA GLY A 177 21.12 -2.45 8.83
C GLY A 177 20.30 -3.69 9.20
N ASN A 178 18.98 -3.55 9.33
CA ASN A 178 18.04 -4.64 9.61
C ASN A 178 17.21 -5.06 8.38
N GLY A 179 17.56 -4.59 7.21
CA GLY A 179 16.84 -4.84 5.97
C GLY A 179 17.16 -6.15 5.29
#